data_ddffe7013bbf914e0949fded7794253c
#
_entry.id   ddffe7013bbf914e0949fded7794253c
#
_cell.length_a   1.000
_cell.length_b   1.000
_cell.length_c   1.000
_cell.angle_alpha   90.00
_cell.angle_beta   90.00
_cell.angle_gamma   90.00
#
_symmetry.space_group_name_H-M   'P 1'
#
loop_
_entity.id
_entity.type
_entity.pdbx_description
1 polymer ?
#
loop_
_entity_poly.entity_id
_entity_poly.type
_entity_poly.pdbx_seq_one_letter_code
_entity_poly.pdbx_strand_id
1 'polypeptide(L)'
;MNNYFLKDLNKEQQKAVLQTEGPIIILAGAGSGKTRVLTYKVMYLINEKNTNPLNILMVTFTNKAANEMKERVRKMGASPTIATFHSLCAKILRIEGKYIDLLPQFAIYDTQDSLDVIKEAMKRLDISVKDYKPSSILASISSAKNELVSESEYLRYARGNFQEKVAKIYPVYQKILSQNHALDFDDLLLKTVFLFEEN
;
A
#
# COMPACT_ATOMS: atom_id res chain seq x y z
N MET A 1 31.26 -19.43 12.44
CA MET A 1 30.05 -19.02 11.73
C MET A 1 29.96 -19.77 10.43
N ASN A 2 28.96 -20.60 10.28
CA ASN A 2 28.88 -21.50 9.12
C ASN A 2 28.09 -20.80 7.99
N ASN A 3 28.73 -19.85 7.29
CA ASN A 3 28.16 -19.11 6.16
C ASN A 3 27.89 -19.98 4.92
N TYR A 4 27.63 -21.29 5.14
CA TYR A 4 27.50 -22.27 4.06
C TYR A 4 26.41 -21.86 3.04
N PHE A 5 25.32 -21.24 3.51
CA PHE A 5 24.21 -20.82 2.66
C PHE A 5 24.53 -19.59 1.79
N LEU A 6 25.56 -18.79 2.14
CA LEU A 6 25.98 -17.66 1.31
C LEU A 6 26.84 -18.05 0.10
N LYS A 7 27.32 -19.30 0.02
CA LYS A 7 28.14 -19.78 -1.09
C LYS A 7 27.47 -19.67 -2.46
N ASP A 8 26.13 -19.70 -2.47
CA ASP A 8 25.33 -19.56 -3.68
C ASP A 8 25.16 -18.12 -4.17
N LEU A 9 25.72 -17.15 -3.44
CA LEU A 9 25.62 -15.72 -3.74
C LEU A 9 26.96 -15.20 -4.25
N ASN A 10 26.93 -14.28 -5.21
CA ASN A 10 28.13 -13.55 -5.61
C ASN A 10 28.55 -12.54 -4.50
N LYS A 11 29.75 -11.97 -4.63
CA LYS A 11 30.32 -11.07 -3.61
C LYS A 11 29.43 -9.89 -3.27
N GLU A 12 28.81 -9.24 -4.27
CA GLU A 12 27.95 -8.08 -4.06
C GLU A 12 26.62 -8.48 -3.38
N GLN A 13 26.06 -9.62 -3.76
CA GLN A 13 24.88 -10.17 -3.11
C GLN A 13 25.17 -10.55 -1.65
N GLN A 14 26.32 -11.17 -1.36
CA GLN A 14 26.74 -11.48 0.01
C GLN A 14 26.87 -10.21 0.85
N LYS A 15 27.50 -9.17 0.31
CA LYS A 15 27.66 -7.87 0.96
C LYS A 15 26.30 -7.25 1.32
N ALA A 16 25.34 -7.29 0.40
CA ALA A 16 23.97 -6.81 0.63
C ALA A 16 23.23 -7.63 1.70
N VAL A 17 23.43 -8.94 1.76
CA VAL A 17 22.83 -9.81 2.79
C VAL A 17 23.43 -9.53 4.16
N LEU A 18 24.74 -9.37 4.25
CA LEU A 18 25.47 -9.18 5.52
C LEU A 18 25.26 -7.79 6.15
N GLN A 19 24.92 -6.77 5.37
CA GLN A 19 24.61 -5.43 5.90
C GLN A 19 23.26 -5.46 6.62
N THR A 20 23.26 -5.47 7.95
CA THR A 20 22.05 -5.59 8.78
C THR A 20 21.68 -4.33 9.56
N GLU A 21 22.55 -3.37 9.64
CA GLU A 21 22.36 -2.14 10.40
C GLU A 21 22.04 -0.96 9.48
N GLY A 22 21.07 -0.15 9.88
CA GLY A 22 20.65 1.07 9.18
C GLY A 22 19.91 0.83 7.87
N PRO A 23 19.44 1.92 7.24
CA PRO A 23 18.76 1.86 5.94
C PRO A 23 19.74 1.45 4.82
N ILE A 24 19.27 0.60 3.91
CA ILE A 24 20.05 0.13 2.76
C ILE A 24 19.21 0.19 1.48
N ILE A 25 19.81 0.69 0.40
CA ILE A 25 19.26 0.64 -0.95
C ILE A 25 20.12 -0.32 -1.79
N ILE A 26 19.48 -1.28 -2.46
CA ILE A 26 20.13 -2.23 -3.36
C ILE A 26 19.70 -1.91 -4.79
N LEU A 27 20.62 -1.33 -5.57
CA LEU A 27 20.39 -1.07 -6.99
C LEU A 27 20.77 -2.30 -7.81
N ALA A 28 19.79 -2.87 -8.50
CA ALA A 28 19.98 -4.13 -9.20
C ALA A 28 19.08 -4.21 -10.44
N GLY A 29 19.66 -4.59 -11.60
CA GLY A 29 18.96 -4.76 -12.85
C GLY A 29 17.97 -5.94 -12.86
N ALA A 30 17.18 -6.08 -13.91
CA ALA A 30 16.33 -7.25 -14.11
C ALA A 30 17.18 -8.53 -14.17
N GLY A 31 16.71 -9.61 -13.55
CA GLY A 31 17.45 -10.89 -13.52
C GLY A 31 18.67 -10.97 -12.61
N SER A 32 19.08 -9.89 -11.94
CA SER A 32 20.24 -9.84 -11.04
C SER A 32 20.08 -10.61 -9.71
N GLY A 33 18.89 -11.18 -9.46
CA GLY A 33 18.63 -11.94 -8.24
C GLY A 33 18.16 -11.10 -7.04
N LYS A 34 17.57 -9.91 -7.24
CA LYS A 34 17.03 -9.06 -6.15
C LYS A 34 16.21 -9.84 -5.11
N THR A 35 15.22 -10.59 -5.57
CA THR A 35 14.37 -11.39 -4.68
C THR A 35 15.17 -12.47 -3.93
N ARG A 36 16.20 -13.03 -4.58
CA ARG A 36 17.11 -14.00 -3.94
C ARG A 36 17.86 -13.33 -2.79
N VAL A 37 18.44 -12.16 -3.01
CA VAL A 37 19.13 -11.39 -1.96
C VAL A 37 18.23 -11.12 -0.77
N LEU A 38 16.99 -10.67 -1.01
CA LEU A 38 16.01 -10.42 0.07
C LEU A 38 15.69 -11.69 0.87
N THR A 39 15.47 -12.80 0.18
CA THR A 39 15.20 -14.09 0.83
C THR A 39 16.39 -14.54 1.70
N TYR A 40 17.60 -14.46 1.17
CA TYR A 40 18.82 -14.83 1.90
C TYR A 40 19.10 -13.87 3.08
N LYS A 41 18.77 -12.58 2.94
CA LYS A 41 18.87 -11.60 4.02
C LYS A 41 17.94 -11.96 5.19
N VAL A 42 16.71 -12.33 4.91
CA VAL A 42 15.75 -12.78 5.93
C VAL A 42 16.29 -14.02 6.65
N MET A 43 16.80 -14.99 5.92
CA MET A 43 17.38 -16.19 6.52
C MET A 43 18.62 -15.89 7.37
N TYR A 44 19.46 -14.95 6.92
CA TYR A 44 20.60 -14.49 7.68
C TYR A 44 20.19 -13.81 9.01
N LEU A 45 19.16 -12.96 8.97
CA LEU A 45 18.60 -12.32 10.16
C LEU A 45 18.06 -13.34 11.17
N ILE A 46 17.36 -14.36 10.68
CA ILE A 46 16.78 -15.39 11.55
C ILE A 46 17.86 -16.31 12.12
N ASN A 47 18.74 -16.87 11.28
CA ASN A 47 19.64 -17.94 11.68
C ASN A 47 20.90 -17.45 12.36
N GLU A 48 21.45 -16.31 11.91
CA GLU A 48 22.76 -15.80 12.42
C GLU A 48 22.59 -14.64 13.41
N LYS A 49 21.50 -13.85 13.24
CA LYS A 49 21.20 -12.74 14.14
C LYS A 49 20.13 -13.08 15.19
N ASN A 50 19.58 -14.30 15.14
CA ASN A 50 18.52 -14.77 16.05
C ASN A 50 17.30 -13.84 16.09
N THR A 51 16.99 -13.18 14.97
CA THR A 51 15.83 -12.29 14.86
C THR A 51 14.57 -13.14 14.82
N ASN A 52 13.59 -12.81 15.68
CA ASN A 52 12.30 -13.49 15.64
C ASN A 52 11.63 -13.23 14.28
N PRO A 53 11.21 -14.27 13.54
CA PRO A 53 10.52 -14.11 12.25
C PRO A 53 9.31 -13.16 12.30
N LEU A 54 8.59 -13.09 13.42
CA LEU A 54 7.45 -12.19 13.61
C LEU A 54 7.83 -10.69 13.62
N ASN A 55 9.11 -10.39 13.87
CA ASN A 55 9.64 -9.02 13.83
C ASN A 55 10.17 -8.64 12.43
N ILE A 56 10.00 -9.51 11.43
CA ILE A 56 10.42 -9.27 10.06
C ILE A 56 9.19 -9.03 9.18
N LEU A 57 9.15 -7.88 8.55
CA LEU A 57 8.15 -7.52 7.56
C LEU A 57 8.78 -7.44 6.16
N MET A 58 8.21 -8.16 5.21
CA MET A 58 8.54 -8.08 3.79
C MET A 58 7.33 -7.55 3.02
N VAL A 59 7.49 -6.44 2.31
CA VAL A 59 6.43 -5.88 1.49
C VAL A 59 6.81 -5.86 0.01
N THR A 60 5.80 -6.00 -0.85
CA THR A 60 5.94 -5.98 -2.30
C THR A 60 4.70 -5.36 -2.94
N PHE A 61 4.78 -5.05 -4.24
CA PHE A 61 3.66 -4.42 -4.95
C PHE A 61 2.62 -5.42 -5.46
N THR A 62 2.98 -6.69 -5.72
CA THR A 62 2.06 -7.64 -6.32
C THR A 62 1.84 -8.88 -5.47
N ASN A 63 0.63 -9.43 -5.50
CA ASN A 63 0.29 -10.68 -4.83
C ASN A 63 1.13 -11.85 -5.34
N LYS A 64 1.46 -11.87 -6.63
CA LYS A 64 2.34 -12.87 -7.23
C LYS A 64 3.72 -12.86 -6.56
N ALA A 65 4.34 -11.68 -6.47
CA ALA A 65 5.65 -11.55 -5.81
C ALA A 65 5.59 -11.89 -4.31
N ALA A 66 4.53 -11.49 -3.61
CA ALA A 66 4.33 -11.85 -2.20
C ALA A 66 4.23 -13.37 -2.03
N ASN A 67 3.48 -14.06 -2.88
CA ASN A 67 3.33 -15.51 -2.82
C ASN A 67 4.63 -16.25 -3.17
N GLU A 68 5.36 -15.80 -4.18
CA GLU A 68 6.69 -16.35 -4.50
C GLU A 68 7.67 -16.18 -3.33
N MET A 69 7.68 -15.03 -2.68
CA MET A 69 8.51 -14.80 -1.49
C MET A 69 8.11 -15.72 -0.34
N LYS A 70 6.80 -15.85 -0.05
CA LYS A 70 6.28 -16.77 0.98
C LYS A 70 6.74 -18.20 0.75
N GLU A 71 6.60 -18.70 -0.47
CA GLU A 71 7.02 -20.08 -0.79
C GLU A 71 8.52 -20.29 -0.61
N ARG A 72 9.35 -19.33 -1.07
CA ARG A 72 10.81 -19.41 -0.94
C ARG A 72 11.25 -19.40 0.53
N VAL A 73 10.72 -18.47 1.32
CA VAL A 73 11.08 -18.34 2.74
C VAL A 73 10.58 -19.55 3.54
N ARG A 74 9.36 -20.06 3.22
CA ARG A 74 8.81 -21.27 3.85
C ARG A 74 9.66 -22.52 3.58
N LYS A 75 10.15 -22.70 2.35
CA LYS A 75 11.07 -23.80 1.99
C LYS A 75 12.36 -23.75 2.78
N MET A 76 12.74 -22.58 3.27
CA MET A 76 13.93 -22.38 4.11
C MET A 76 13.62 -22.45 5.62
N GLY A 77 12.39 -22.82 6.00
CA GLY A 77 12.00 -23.06 7.39
C GLY A 77 11.59 -21.80 8.18
N ALA A 78 11.27 -20.67 7.50
CA ALA A 78 10.88 -19.43 8.17
C ALA A 78 9.50 -18.93 7.72
N SER A 79 8.84 -18.15 8.58
CA SER A 79 7.50 -17.60 8.34
C SER A 79 7.38 -16.15 8.82
N PRO A 80 8.12 -15.21 8.22
CA PRO A 80 7.96 -13.79 8.50
C PRO A 80 6.62 -13.26 7.95
N THR A 81 6.26 -12.02 8.32
CA THR A 81 5.11 -11.35 7.70
C THR A 81 5.46 -10.92 6.29
N ILE A 82 4.79 -11.48 5.28
CA ILE A 82 4.99 -11.14 3.87
C ILE A 82 3.63 -10.73 3.26
N ALA A 83 3.55 -9.51 2.72
CA ALA A 83 2.31 -8.94 2.22
C ALA A 83 2.56 -7.96 1.06
N THR A 84 1.50 -7.57 0.35
CA THR A 84 1.53 -6.33 -0.44
C THR A 84 1.26 -5.13 0.46
N PHE A 85 1.64 -3.91 0.04
CA PHE A 85 1.34 -2.70 0.80
C PHE A 85 -0.15 -2.61 1.12
N HIS A 86 -1.02 -2.74 0.13
CA HIS A 86 -2.48 -2.67 0.33
C HIS A 86 -3.02 -3.76 1.25
N SER A 87 -2.54 -5.01 1.14
CA SER A 87 -3.00 -6.08 2.03
C SER A 87 -2.52 -5.92 3.47
N LEU A 88 -1.33 -5.34 3.66
CA LEU A 88 -0.82 -4.97 4.97
C LEU A 88 -1.67 -3.85 5.58
N CYS A 89 -1.90 -2.77 4.84
CA CYS A 89 -2.74 -1.64 5.28
C CYS A 89 -4.16 -2.09 5.63
N ALA A 90 -4.79 -2.90 4.76
CA ALA A 90 -6.11 -3.45 5.06
C ALA A 90 -6.14 -4.29 6.35
N LYS A 91 -5.08 -5.07 6.62
CA LYS A 91 -4.95 -5.84 7.86
C LYS A 91 -4.80 -4.91 9.07
N ILE A 92 -3.94 -3.90 9.00
CA ILE A 92 -3.74 -2.92 10.08
C ILE A 92 -5.05 -2.19 10.37
N LEU A 93 -5.74 -1.68 9.34
CA LEU A 93 -7.00 -0.95 9.50
C LEU A 93 -8.12 -1.82 10.07
N ARG A 94 -8.16 -3.13 9.78
CA ARG A 94 -9.13 -4.05 10.40
C ARG A 94 -8.88 -4.30 11.88
N ILE A 95 -7.64 -4.23 12.33
CA ILE A 95 -7.26 -4.47 13.72
C ILE A 95 -7.33 -3.17 14.53
N GLU A 96 -6.74 -2.10 14.00
CA GLU A 96 -6.51 -0.85 14.74
C GLU A 96 -7.36 0.33 14.23
N GLY A 97 -8.16 0.15 13.19
CA GLY A 97 -8.98 1.21 12.60
C GLY A 97 -9.96 1.86 13.57
N LYS A 98 -10.28 1.21 14.68
CA LYS A 98 -11.09 1.77 15.78
C LYS A 98 -10.56 3.10 16.32
N TYR A 99 -9.25 3.35 16.23
CA TYR A 99 -8.63 4.61 16.69
C TYR A 99 -8.88 5.79 15.74
N ILE A 100 -9.38 5.52 14.53
CA ILE A 100 -9.79 6.51 13.53
C ILE A 100 -11.27 6.31 13.12
N ASP A 101 -12.10 5.80 14.04
CA ASP A 101 -13.54 5.56 13.85
C ASP A 101 -13.89 4.66 12.64
N LEU A 102 -12.97 3.77 12.25
CA LEU A 102 -13.17 2.83 11.15
C LEU A 102 -13.63 1.46 11.65
N LEU A 103 -14.78 1.00 11.18
CA LEU A 103 -15.28 -0.35 11.47
C LEU A 103 -14.42 -1.42 10.79
N PRO A 104 -14.13 -2.56 11.45
CA PRO A 104 -13.26 -3.60 10.88
C PRO A 104 -13.86 -4.32 9.67
N GLN A 105 -15.18 -4.28 9.48
CA GLN A 105 -15.90 -4.95 8.39
C GLN A 105 -16.11 -4.03 7.17
N PHE A 106 -15.14 -3.19 6.85
CA PHE A 106 -15.25 -2.37 5.64
C PHE A 106 -15.08 -3.20 4.36
N ALA A 107 -15.83 -2.82 3.32
CA ALA A 107 -15.64 -3.31 1.95
C ALA A 107 -14.44 -2.60 1.29
N ILE A 108 -13.78 -3.26 0.36
CA ILE A 108 -12.73 -2.64 -0.46
C ILE A 108 -13.29 -2.52 -1.87
N TYR A 109 -13.44 -1.29 -2.34
CA TYR A 109 -13.94 -0.98 -3.67
C TYR A 109 -12.79 -1.02 -4.68
N ASP A 110 -13.04 -1.69 -5.78
CA ASP A 110 -12.12 -1.69 -6.92
C ASP A 110 -12.31 -0.41 -7.78
N THR A 111 -11.58 -0.35 -8.90
CA THR A 111 -11.65 0.81 -9.81
C THR A 111 -13.04 0.98 -10.40
N GLN A 112 -13.75 -0.12 -10.71
CA GLN A 112 -15.09 -0.04 -11.28
C GLN A 112 -16.11 0.43 -10.24
N ASP A 113 -16.05 -0.10 -9.03
CA ASP A 113 -16.89 0.33 -7.91
C ASP A 113 -16.68 1.83 -7.62
N SER A 114 -15.41 2.26 -7.59
CA SER A 114 -15.03 3.66 -7.38
C SER A 114 -15.57 4.58 -8.48
N LEU A 115 -15.51 4.14 -9.75
CA LEU A 115 -16.09 4.89 -10.87
C LEU A 115 -17.61 5.03 -10.75
N ASP A 116 -18.29 4.01 -10.28
CA ASP A 116 -19.76 4.05 -10.11
C ASP A 116 -20.13 4.99 -8.97
N VAL A 117 -19.35 5.02 -7.87
CA VAL A 117 -19.52 6.03 -6.81
C VAL A 117 -19.26 7.45 -7.33
N ILE A 118 -18.25 7.68 -8.18
CA ILE A 118 -18.02 9.00 -8.81
C ILE A 118 -19.22 9.42 -9.65
N LYS A 119 -19.79 8.53 -10.47
CA LYS A 119 -21.00 8.83 -11.27
C LYS A 119 -22.19 9.19 -10.38
N GLU A 120 -22.35 8.48 -9.27
CA GLU A 120 -23.39 8.77 -8.30
C GLU A 120 -23.16 10.15 -7.63
N ALA A 121 -21.93 10.47 -7.22
CA ALA A 121 -21.58 11.77 -6.66
C ALA A 121 -21.83 12.91 -7.65
N MET A 122 -21.46 12.72 -8.92
CA MET A 122 -21.74 13.66 -10.01
C MET A 122 -23.24 13.89 -10.19
N LYS A 123 -24.04 12.80 -10.19
CA LYS A 123 -25.49 12.87 -10.29
C LYS A 123 -26.12 13.66 -9.14
N ARG A 124 -25.66 13.44 -7.89
CA ARG A 124 -26.14 14.16 -6.71
C ARG A 124 -25.83 15.67 -6.77
N LEU A 125 -24.78 16.05 -7.51
CA LEU A 125 -24.35 17.44 -7.68
C LEU A 125 -24.83 18.09 -8.98
N ASP A 126 -25.65 17.39 -9.78
CA ASP A 126 -26.09 17.83 -11.11
C ASP A 126 -24.92 18.19 -12.05
N ILE A 127 -23.86 17.37 -12.00
CA ILE A 127 -22.67 17.53 -12.86
C ILE A 127 -22.73 16.50 -13.99
N SER A 128 -22.70 16.99 -15.24
CA SER A 128 -22.82 16.15 -16.44
C SER A 128 -21.57 15.26 -16.67
N VAL A 129 -21.79 13.95 -16.83
CA VAL A 129 -20.73 12.99 -17.19
C VAL A 129 -20.22 13.18 -18.65
N LYS A 130 -20.97 13.94 -19.46
CA LYS A 130 -20.55 14.30 -20.84
C LYS A 130 -19.50 15.39 -20.82
N ASP A 131 -19.61 16.35 -19.89
CA ASP A 131 -18.71 17.48 -19.77
C ASP A 131 -17.46 17.12 -18.97
N TYR A 132 -17.61 16.26 -17.98
CA TYR A 132 -16.52 15.82 -17.10
C TYR A 132 -16.47 14.29 -17.03
N LYS A 133 -15.37 13.69 -17.52
CA LYS A 133 -15.19 12.24 -17.51
C LYS A 133 -15.01 11.71 -16.08
N PRO A 134 -15.82 10.76 -15.61
CA PRO A 134 -15.69 10.18 -14.27
C PRO A 134 -14.29 9.64 -13.96
N SER A 135 -13.63 9.01 -14.95
CA SER A 135 -12.26 8.50 -14.82
C SER A 135 -11.22 9.60 -14.56
N SER A 136 -11.39 10.78 -15.16
CA SER A 136 -10.47 11.91 -14.92
C SER A 136 -10.65 12.50 -13.53
N ILE A 137 -11.89 12.52 -13.04
CA ILE A 137 -12.21 12.94 -11.65
C ILE A 137 -11.62 11.96 -10.66
N LEU A 138 -11.85 10.66 -10.85
CA LEU A 138 -11.29 9.62 -9.99
C LEU A 138 -9.75 9.70 -9.96
N ALA A 139 -9.10 9.88 -11.13
CA ALA A 139 -7.65 10.03 -11.20
C ALA A 139 -7.13 11.25 -10.42
N SER A 140 -7.86 12.37 -10.45
CA SER A 140 -7.49 13.57 -9.67
C SER A 140 -7.66 13.36 -8.17
N ILE A 141 -8.71 12.65 -7.74
CA ILE A 141 -8.92 12.28 -6.34
C ILE A 141 -7.83 11.30 -5.88
N SER A 142 -7.51 10.28 -6.70
CA SER A 142 -6.43 9.35 -6.43
C SER A 142 -5.08 10.07 -6.27
N SER A 143 -4.76 11.02 -7.17
CA SER A 143 -3.55 11.85 -7.05
C SER A 143 -3.52 12.63 -5.73
N ALA A 144 -4.64 13.25 -5.35
CA ALA A 144 -4.74 13.98 -4.10
C ALA A 144 -4.52 13.06 -2.87
N LYS A 145 -5.15 11.89 -2.84
CA LYS A 145 -4.95 10.89 -1.78
C LYS A 145 -3.50 10.43 -1.69
N ASN A 146 -2.83 10.20 -2.82
CA ASN A 146 -1.42 9.83 -2.87
C ASN A 146 -0.47 10.93 -2.39
N GLU A 147 -0.91 12.19 -2.43
CA GLU A 147 -0.21 13.34 -1.87
C GLU A 147 -0.65 13.66 -0.43
N LEU A 148 -1.40 12.76 0.21
CA LEU A 148 -1.98 12.90 1.55
C LEU A 148 -2.91 14.13 1.69
N VAL A 149 -3.53 14.56 0.59
CA VAL A 149 -4.46 15.69 0.57
C VAL A 149 -5.88 15.18 0.77
N SER A 150 -6.48 15.58 1.90
CA SER A 150 -7.88 15.27 2.22
C SER A 150 -8.87 16.06 1.34
N GLU A 151 -10.14 15.63 1.34
CA GLU A 151 -11.20 16.34 0.62
C GLU A 151 -11.40 17.79 1.09
N SER A 152 -11.15 18.07 2.37
CA SER A 152 -11.26 19.42 2.93
C SER A 152 -10.08 20.31 2.54
N GLU A 153 -8.88 19.73 2.42
CA GLU A 153 -7.67 20.42 1.99
C GLU A 153 -7.69 20.68 0.49
N TYR A 154 -8.14 19.72 -0.32
CA TYR A 154 -8.21 19.86 -1.77
C TYR A 154 -9.00 21.10 -2.19
N LEU A 155 -10.08 21.45 -1.48
CA LEU A 155 -10.88 22.64 -1.75
C LEU A 155 -10.06 23.94 -1.65
N ARG A 156 -9.05 23.99 -0.78
CA ARG A 156 -8.21 25.18 -0.59
C ARG A 156 -7.23 25.41 -1.75
N TYR A 157 -6.84 24.34 -2.43
CA TYR A 157 -5.85 24.38 -3.51
C TYR A 157 -6.46 24.32 -4.90
N ALA A 158 -7.73 23.91 -5.03
CA ALA A 158 -8.42 23.80 -6.30
C ALA A 158 -8.46 25.15 -7.06
N ARG A 159 -7.89 25.20 -8.24
CA ARG A 159 -7.90 26.36 -9.12
C ARG A 159 -8.27 25.94 -10.53
N GLY A 160 -9.20 26.66 -11.14
CA GLY A 160 -9.71 26.36 -12.47
C GLY A 160 -10.92 25.45 -12.49
N ASN A 161 -11.68 25.52 -13.57
CA ASN A 161 -13.02 24.93 -13.67
C ASN A 161 -13.05 23.43 -13.35
N PHE A 162 -12.08 22.65 -13.87
CA PHE A 162 -12.05 21.21 -13.61
C PHE A 162 -11.74 20.88 -12.15
N GLN A 163 -10.69 21.49 -11.57
CA GLN A 163 -10.29 21.25 -10.19
C GLN A 163 -11.38 21.69 -9.19
N GLU A 164 -12.10 22.77 -9.49
CA GLU A 164 -13.24 23.20 -8.68
C GLU A 164 -14.40 22.20 -8.72
N LYS A 165 -14.61 21.51 -9.86
CA LYS A 165 -15.59 20.42 -9.92
C LYS A 165 -15.12 19.21 -9.12
N VAL A 166 -13.85 18.82 -9.22
CA VAL A 166 -13.27 17.76 -8.41
C VAL A 166 -13.42 18.08 -6.92
N ALA A 167 -13.13 19.32 -6.50
CA ALA A 167 -13.27 19.78 -5.12
C ALA A 167 -14.70 19.68 -4.55
N LYS A 168 -15.74 19.80 -5.43
CA LYS A 168 -17.14 19.57 -5.05
C LYS A 168 -17.49 18.10 -4.99
N ILE A 169 -16.92 17.28 -5.87
CA ILE A 169 -17.23 15.85 -5.99
C ILE A 169 -16.52 15.05 -4.90
N TYR A 170 -15.28 15.38 -4.56
CA TYR A 170 -14.46 14.62 -3.63
C TYR A 170 -15.12 14.41 -2.24
N PRO A 171 -15.66 15.44 -1.56
CA PRO A 171 -16.37 15.24 -0.29
C PRO A 171 -17.61 14.35 -0.42
N VAL A 172 -18.35 14.45 -1.53
CA VAL A 172 -19.53 13.61 -1.78
C VAL A 172 -19.12 12.17 -2.04
N TYR A 173 -18.05 11.95 -2.79
CA TYR A 173 -17.44 10.65 -3.03
C TYR A 173 -17.05 9.98 -1.70
N GLN A 174 -16.27 10.66 -0.84
CA GLN A 174 -15.86 10.13 0.47
C GLN A 174 -17.08 9.86 1.38
N LYS A 175 -18.10 10.72 1.34
CA LYS A 175 -19.33 10.50 2.09
C LYS A 175 -20.08 9.25 1.64
N ILE A 176 -20.17 8.97 0.35
CA ILE A 176 -20.79 7.74 -0.18
C ILE A 176 -19.99 6.51 0.26
N LEU A 177 -18.65 6.53 0.13
CA LEU A 177 -17.80 5.44 0.62
C LEU A 177 -18.04 5.17 2.11
N SER A 178 -18.03 6.22 2.93
CA SER A 178 -18.30 6.11 4.37
C SER A 178 -19.68 5.53 4.69
N GLN A 179 -20.74 5.98 3.99
CA GLN A 179 -22.09 5.46 4.15
C GLN A 179 -22.21 3.97 3.79
N ASN A 180 -21.40 3.52 2.83
CA ASN A 180 -21.35 2.13 2.40
C ASN A 180 -20.36 1.29 3.24
N HIS A 181 -19.75 1.86 4.27
CA HIS A 181 -18.68 1.22 5.02
C HIS A 181 -17.58 0.67 4.08
N ALA A 182 -17.19 1.45 3.09
CA ALA A 182 -16.22 1.07 2.06
C ALA A 182 -15.00 1.99 2.05
N LEU A 183 -13.87 1.43 1.63
CA LEU A 183 -12.63 2.15 1.31
C LEU A 183 -12.22 1.82 -0.12
N ASP A 184 -11.70 2.77 -0.86
CA ASP A 184 -11.00 2.47 -2.10
C ASP A 184 -9.52 2.08 -1.83
N PHE A 185 -8.77 1.74 -2.87
CA PHE A 185 -7.36 1.33 -2.71
C PHE A 185 -6.48 2.45 -2.14
N ASP A 186 -6.73 3.70 -2.52
CA ASP A 186 -5.96 4.83 -2.03
C ASP A 186 -6.27 5.12 -0.55
N ASP A 187 -7.52 4.95 -0.12
CA ASP A 187 -7.93 5.05 1.28
C ASP A 187 -7.19 4.06 2.19
N LEU A 188 -6.88 2.86 1.70
CA LEU A 188 -6.14 1.89 2.51
C LEU A 188 -4.76 2.44 2.92
N LEU A 189 -4.07 3.11 2.00
CA LEU A 189 -2.78 3.72 2.28
C LEU A 189 -2.94 4.99 3.12
N LEU A 190 -3.77 5.92 2.67
CA LEU A 190 -4.00 7.22 3.30
C LEU A 190 -4.44 7.07 4.77
N LYS A 191 -5.46 6.25 5.03
CA LYS A 191 -5.97 6.04 6.40
C LYS A 191 -4.99 5.29 7.30
N THR A 192 -4.12 4.45 6.73
CA THR A 192 -3.04 3.81 7.51
C THR A 192 -1.99 4.85 7.92
N VAL A 193 -1.65 5.79 7.05
CA VAL A 193 -0.74 6.90 7.40
C VAL A 193 -1.37 7.74 8.52
N PHE A 194 -2.61 8.18 8.37
CA PHE A 194 -3.31 8.95 9.42
C PHE A 194 -3.39 8.20 10.75
N LEU A 195 -3.65 6.88 10.71
CA LEU A 195 -3.65 6.07 11.93
C LEU A 195 -2.30 6.12 12.66
N PHE A 196 -1.19 6.10 11.93
CA PHE A 196 0.15 6.16 12.52
C PHE A 196 0.58 7.56 12.96
N GLU A 197 0.01 8.62 12.39
CA GLU A 197 0.30 9.99 12.78
C GLU A 197 -0.46 10.41 14.03
N GLU A 198 -1.65 9.88 14.26
CA GLU A 198 -2.51 10.21 15.38
C GLU A 198 -2.28 9.35 16.64
N ASN A 199 -1.54 8.23 16.51
CA ASN A 199 -1.30 7.24 17.57
C ASN A 199 0.16 6.75 17.58
#